data_cc9613ae7c8b9711d5129115f843069d
#
_entry.id   cc9613ae7c8b9711d5129115f843069d
#
_cell.length_a   1.000
_cell.length_b   1.000
_cell.length_c   1.000
_cell.angle_alpha   90.00
_cell.angle_beta   90.00
_cell.angle_gamma   90.00
#
_symmetry.space_group_name_H-M   'P 1'
#
loop_
_entity.id
_entity.type
_entity.pdbx_description
1 polymer ?
#
loop_
_entity_poly.entity_id
_entity_poly.type
_entity_poly.pdbx_seq_one_letter_code
_entity_poly.pdbx_strand_id
1 'polypeptide(L)'
;MTVFEAYITNLGKYAEGQLVGETLKFPATTEEVQSLLKNIGVDGVRYEEFFITAFDGDVMGLYDYLTEYENLDELNHLAHLISELDSDEIETLEAALNKGDHTSSVADIINLVHNLDCYDLHPGVSDDETLGRIYVEDMELLDVPDNVLPYFDFEAYGRDMRINEGGHFAPTGYLTRSGDFKEVYHGIKDIPAEHRIFAYPKWNCLYWRIT
;
A
#
# COMPACT_ATOMS: atom_id res chain seq x y z
N MET A 1 -6.43 14.81 3.38
CA MET A 1 -5.45 14.19 4.33
C MET A 1 -4.35 13.57 3.49
N THR A 2 -3.07 13.73 3.82
CA THR A 2 -1.97 13.07 3.10
C THR A 2 -1.87 11.64 3.59
N VAL A 3 -1.79 10.67 2.68
CA VAL A 3 -1.61 9.24 2.99
C VAL A 3 -0.13 8.88 2.95
N PHE A 4 0.55 9.30 1.88
CA PHE A 4 2.00 9.15 1.73
C PHE A 4 2.57 10.25 0.82
N GLU A 5 3.87 10.32 0.75
CA GLU A 5 4.63 11.27 -0.05
C GLU A 5 5.64 10.53 -0.92
N ALA A 6 5.94 11.09 -2.10
CA ALA A 6 7.01 10.61 -2.96
C ALA A 6 7.94 11.77 -3.36
N TYR A 7 9.25 11.56 -3.31
CA TYR A 7 10.22 12.53 -3.80
C TYR A 7 10.48 12.31 -5.29
N ILE A 8 9.96 13.22 -6.11
CA ILE A 8 10.02 13.16 -7.58
C ILE A 8 11.25 13.91 -8.06
N THR A 9 12.12 13.23 -8.80
CA THR A 9 13.41 13.77 -9.29
C THR A 9 13.42 13.83 -10.82
N ASN A 10 13.95 14.93 -11.39
CA ASN A 10 14.14 15.08 -12.83
C ASN A 10 15.27 14.17 -13.30
N LEU A 11 14.95 13.15 -14.11
CA LEU A 11 15.90 12.13 -14.57
C LEU A 11 16.98 12.73 -15.48
N GLY A 12 16.62 13.63 -16.39
CA GLY A 12 17.58 14.25 -17.30
C GLY A 12 18.62 15.10 -16.56
N LYS A 13 18.20 15.92 -15.59
CA LYS A 13 19.12 16.70 -14.75
C LYS A 13 19.96 15.81 -13.84
N TYR A 14 19.38 14.73 -13.33
CA TYR A 14 20.11 13.73 -12.54
C TYR A 14 21.24 13.10 -13.37
N ALA A 15 20.98 12.75 -14.64
CA ALA A 15 22.00 12.24 -15.57
C ALA A 15 23.09 13.27 -15.88
N GLU A 16 22.78 14.58 -15.79
CA GLU A 16 23.75 15.68 -15.90
C GLU A 16 24.51 15.98 -14.59
N GLY A 17 24.28 15.19 -13.53
CA GLY A 17 24.92 15.36 -12.22
C GLY A 17 24.25 16.41 -11.32
N GLN A 18 23.02 16.81 -11.62
CA GLN A 18 22.25 17.78 -10.84
C GLN A 18 21.08 17.07 -10.13
N LEU A 19 21.08 17.07 -8.79
CA LEU A 19 19.97 16.53 -8.02
C LEU A 19 18.88 17.60 -7.88
N VAL A 20 17.85 17.52 -8.72
CA VAL A 20 16.70 18.43 -8.71
C VAL A 20 15.42 17.63 -8.59
N GLY A 21 14.75 17.77 -7.46
CA GLY A 21 13.51 17.08 -7.14
C GLY A 21 12.69 17.84 -6.11
N GLU A 22 11.45 17.40 -5.92
CA GLU A 22 10.48 17.97 -4.98
C GLU A 22 9.53 16.87 -4.48
N THR A 23 8.99 17.03 -3.27
CA THR A 23 8.04 16.09 -2.68
C THR A 23 6.63 16.31 -3.22
N LEU A 24 6.00 15.25 -3.70
CA LEU A 24 4.58 15.18 -4.02
C LEU A 24 3.84 14.43 -2.91
N LYS A 25 2.77 15.03 -2.39
CA LYS A 25 1.90 14.43 -1.38
C LYS A 25 0.69 13.78 -2.06
N PHE A 26 0.37 12.56 -1.69
CA PHE A 26 -0.79 11.84 -2.22
C PHE A 26 -1.90 11.68 -1.18
N PRO A 27 -3.19 11.79 -1.57
CA PRO A 27 -3.68 12.14 -2.91
C PRO A 27 -3.33 13.56 -3.32
N ALA A 28 -3.07 13.74 -4.63
CA ALA A 28 -2.68 15.00 -5.25
C ALA A 28 -3.68 15.44 -6.34
N THR A 29 -3.55 16.67 -6.78
CA THR A 29 -4.30 17.21 -7.93
C THR A 29 -3.40 17.36 -9.18
N THR A 30 -4.03 17.47 -10.35
CA THR A 30 -3.29 17.72 -11.60
C THR A 30 -2.48 19.02 -11.52
N GLU A 31 -3.00 20.05 -10.88
CA GLU A 31 -2.35 21.35 -10.71
C GLU A 31 -1.09 21.25 -9.84
N GLU A 32 -1.14 20.43 -8.78
CA GLU A 32 0.02 20.17 -7.92
C GLU A 32 1.11 19.41 -8.68
N VAL A 33 0.75 18.38 -9.45
CA VAL A 33 1.69 17.65 -10.31
C VAL A 33 2.32 18.57 -11.34
N GLN A 34 1.53 19.38 -12.06
CA GLN A 34 2.05 20.32 -13.04
C GLN A 34 2.98 21.38 -12.42
N SER A 35 2.63 21.88 -11.24
CA SER A 35 3.47 22.83 -10.49
C SER A 35 4.80 22.22 -10.10
N LEU A 36 4.77 21.02 -9.53
CA LEU A 36 5.96 20.27 -9.14
C LEU A 36 6.86 20.00 -10.36
N LEU A 37 6.32 19.42 -11.43
CA LEU A 37 7.07 19.12 -12.65
C LEU A 37 7.72 20.39 -13.25
N LYS A 38 7.02 21.52 -13.22
CA LYS A 38 7.55 22.81 -13.62
C LYS A 38 8.71 23.26 -12.74
N ASN A 39 8.58 23.13 -11.42
CA ASN A 39 9.59 23.53 -10.44
C ASN A 39 10.89 22.73 -10.60
N ILE A 40 10.78 21.43 -10.81
CA ILE A 40 11.94 20.56 -11.05
C ILE A 40 12.46 20.63 -12.48
N GLY A 41 11.72 21.31 -13.38
CA GLY A 41 12.13 21.56 -14.77
C GLY A 41 11.86 20.39 -15.72
N VAL A 42 10.90 19.51 -15.41
CA VAL A 42 10.35 18.54 -16.35
C VAL A 42 9.33 19.27 -17.22
N ASP A 43 9.63 19.39 -18.51
CA ASP A 43 8.87 20.23 -19.45
C ASP A 43 8.20 19.46 -20.59
N GLY A 44 8.45 18.16 -20.67
CA GLY A 44 7.91 17.30 -21.73
C GLY A 44 8.50 17.57 -23.11
N VAL A 45 9.64 18.30 -23.20
CA VAL A 45 10.34 18.65 -24.46
C VAL A 45 11.84 18.38 -24.35
N ARG A 46 12.53 19.03 -23.42
CA ARG A 46 13.95 18.82 -23.17
C ARG A 46 14.19 17.78 -22.06
N TYR A 47 13.39 17.88 -21.02
CA TYR A 47 13.38 16.95 -19.91
C TYR A 47 11.97 16.35 -19.81
N GLU A 48 11.83 15.12 -20.30
CA GLU A 48 10.53 14.44 -20.39
C GLU A 48 10.30 13.47 -19.24
N GLU A 49 11.38 12.99 -18.60
CA GLU A 49 11.32 11.89 -17.66
C GLU A 49 11.63 12.34 -16.23
N PHE A 50 10.97 11.70 -15.31
CA PHE A 50 11.22 11.78 -13.87
C PHE A 50 11.23 10.38 -13.27
N PHE A 51 11.75 10.24 -12.09
CA PHE A 51 11.71 9.02 -11.31
C PHE A 51 11.52 9.36 -9.83
N ILE A 52 11.13 8.37 -9.05
CA ILE A 52 10.87 8.51 -7.61
C ILE A 52 12.10 8.03 -6.86
N THR A 53 12.69 8.88 -6.02
CA THR A 53 13.90 8.53 -5.27
C THR A 53 13.63 8.15 -3.83
N ALA A 54 12.46 8.47 -3.29
CA ALA A 54 12.06 8.09 -1.95
C ALA A 54 10.53 8.12 -1.82
N PHE A 55 10.02 7.27 -0.95
CA PHE A 55 8.65 7.31 -0.43
C PHE A 55 8.71 7.52 1.08
N ASP A 56 7.68 8.17 1.65
CA ASP A 56 7.51 8.37 3.08
C ASP A 56 6.01 8.43 3.44
N GLY A 57 5.64 7.96 4.63
CA GLY A 57 4.25 7.97 5.14
C GLY A 57 4.03 6.94 6.24
N ASP A 58 2.79 6.86 6.73
CA ASP A 58 2.45 6.13 7.95
C ASP A 58 2.00 4.67 7.72
N VAL A 59 1.75 4.23 6.47
CA VAL A 59 1.31 2.85 6.17
C VAL A 59 2.50 1.91 6.16
N MET A 60 2.63 1.09 7.20
CA MET A 60 3.76 0.17 7.37
C MET A 60 3.82 -0.89 6.26
N GLY A 61 5.03 -1.11 5.73
CA GLY A 61 5.29 -2.14 4.71
C GLY A 61 4.93 -1.74 3.29
N LEU A 62 4.18 -0.64 3.06
CA LEU A 62 3.76 -0.23 1.72
C LEU A 62 4.97 0.09 0.81
N TYR A 63 5.95 0.82 1.35
CA TYR A 63 7.06 1.37 0.57
C TYR A 63 8.08 0.31 0.15
N ASP A 64 8.08 -0.86 0.77
CA ASP A 64 8.94 -1.99 0.42
C ASP A 64 8.61 -2.58 -0.97
N TYR A 65 7.40 -2.30 -1.46
CA TYR A 65 6.87 -2.83 -2.72
C TYR A 65 6.76 -1.78 -3.83
N LEU A 66 7.02 -0.50 -3.53
CA LEU A 66 6.98 0.58 -4.51
C LEU A 66 8.36 0.79 -5.14
N THR A 67 8.38 1.00 -6.45
CA THR A 67 9.60 1.17 -7.24
C THR A 67 9.80 2.61 -7.68
N GLU A 68 10.98 2.92 -8.21
CA GLU A 68 11.34 4.28 -8.68
C GLU A 68 10.60 4.74 -9.94
N TYR A 69 9.90 3.84 -10.65
CA TYR A 69 9.21 4.13 -11.92
C TYR A 69 7.70 3.93 -11.85
N GLU A 70 7.10 4.08 -10.68
CA GLU A 70 5.66 3.93 -10.53
C GLU A 70 4.87 5.02 -11.28
N ASN A 71 3.68 4.64 -11.73
CA ASN A 71 2.77 5.56 -12.40
C ASN A 71 2.08 6.47 -11.38
N LEU A 72 2.14 7.80 -11.58
CA LEU A 72 1.55 8.77 -10.64
C LEU A 72 0.03 8.66 -10.53
N ASP A 73 -0.67 8.27 -11.60
CA ASP A 73 -2.12 8.08 -11.56
C ASP A 73 -2.49 6.84 -10.73
N GLU A 74 -1.70 5.75 -10.84
CA GLU A 74 -1.91 4.54 -10.01
C GLU A 74 -1.60 4.82 -8.55
N LEU A 75 -0.49 5.53 -8.25
CA LEU A 75 -0.18 5.96 -6.89
C LEU A 75 -1.27 6.85 -6.30
N ASN A 76 -1.80 7.76 -7.10
CA ASN A 76 -2.89 8.64 -6.66
C ASN A 76 -4.17 7.87 -6.39
N HIS A 77 -4.50 6.91 -7.25
CA HIS A 77 -5.66 6.05 -7.06
C HIS A 77 -5.50 5.19 -5.80
N LEU A 78 -4.34 4.58 -5.60
CA LEU A 78 -4.03 3.83 -4.37
C LEU A 78 -4.18 4.71 -3.11
N ALA A 79 -3.64 5.93 -3.15
CA ALA A 79 -3.76 6.86 -2.03
C ALA A 79 -5.21 7.25 -1.73
N HIS A 80 -6.04 7.43 -2.76
CA HIS A 80 -7.48 7.66 -2.56
C HIS A 80 -8.15 6.47 -1.87
N LEU A 81 -7.90 5.25 -2.34
CA LEU A 81 -8.45 4.04 -1.72
C LEU A 81 -8.03 3.91 -0.26
N ILE A 82 -6.74 4.07 0.04
CA ILE A 82 -6.24 4.01 1.42
C ILE A 82 -6.85 5.12 2.29
N SER A 83 -7.09 6.31 1.73
CA SER A 83 -7.69 7.43 2.49
C SER A 83 -9.14 7.20 2.94
N GLU A 84 -9.81 6.22 2.35
CA GLU A 84 -11.19 5.83 2.67
C GLU A 84 -11.26 4.71 3.72
N LEU A 85 -10.13 4.04 4.02
CA LEU A 85 -10.05 2.98 5.00
C LEU A 85 -10.17 3.51 6.43
N ASP A 86 -10.81 2.74 7.28
CA ASP A 86 -10.80 2.97 8.73
C ASP A 86 -9.52 2.40 9.39
N SER A 87 -9.41 2.55 10.72
CA SER A 87 -8.20 2.11 11.45
C SER A 87 -8.00 0.60 11.41
N ASP A 88 -9.07 -0.18 11.49
CA ASP A 88 -9.00 -1.64 11.54
C ASP A 88 -8.65 -2.20 10.15
N GLU A 89 -9.17 -1.55 9.09
CA GLU A 89 -8.81 -1.85 7.71
C GLU A 89 -7.35 -1.50 7.39
N ILE A 90 -6.83 -0.38 7.93
CA ILE A 90 -5.40 -0.03 7.81
C ILE A 90 -4.52 -1.09 8.49
N GLU A 91 -4.84 -1.51 9.73
CA GLU A 91 -4.09 -2.56 10.42
C GLU A 91 -4.12 -3.89 9.64
N THR A 92 -5.25 -4.22 9.03
CA THR A 92 -5.41 -5.41 8.18
C THR A 92 -4.58 -5.30 6.91
N LEU A 93 -4.56 -4.12 6.25
CA LEU A 93 -3.71 -3.85 5.10
C LEU A 93 -2.23 -4.02 5.45
N GLU A 94 -1.77 -3.43 6.55
CA GLU A 94 -0.39 -3.54 7.02
C GLU A 94 0.02 -4.99 7.32
N ALA A 95 -0.88 -5.77 7.92
CA ALA A 95 -0.67 -7.20 8.17
C ALA A 95 -0.56 -7.99 6.85
N ALA A 96 -1.41 -7.68 5.86
CA ALA A 96 -1.38 -8.34 4.56
C ALA A 96 -0.13 -7.95 3.73
N LEU A 97 0.30 -6.68 3.78
CA LEU A 97 1.56 -6.23 3.22
C LEU A 97 2.75 -6.95 3.87
N ASN A 98 2.75 -7.08 5.21
CA ASN A 98 3.79 -7.80 5.95
C ASN A 98 3.85 -9.29 5.55
N LYS A 99 2.72 -9.91 5.26
CA LYS A 99 2.66 -11.28 4.74
C LYS A 99 3.24 -11.39 3.33
N GLY A 100 3.14 -10.34 2.52
CA GLY A 100 3.67 -10.28 1.16
C GLY A 100 2.79 -10.94 0.10
N ASP A 101 1.52 -11.19 0.41
CA ASP A 101 0.55 -11.69 -0.56
C ASP A 101 0.04 -10.52 -1.42
N HIS A 102 -0.05 -10.70 -2.76
CA HIS A 102 -0.58 -9.68 -3.69
C HIS A 102 0.14 -8.32 -3.60
N THR A 103 1.48 -8.33 -3.64
CA THR A 103 2.34 -7.15 -3.48
C THR A 103 3.36 -6.96 -4.58
N SER A 104 3.21 -7.68 -5.72
CA SER A 104 4.21 -7.66 -6.80
C SER A 104 4.19 -6.38 -7.64
N SER A 105 3.14 -5.58 -7.54
CA SER A 105 2.94 -4.32 -8.26
C SER A 105 1.95 -3.40 -7.53
N VAL A 106 1.91 -2.12 -7.91
CA VAL A 106 0.87 -1.19 -7.43
C VAL A 106 -0.54 -1.70 -7.75
N ALA A 107 -0.72 -2.34 -8.90
CA ALA A 107 -2.00 -2.95 -9.28
C ALA A 107 -2.41 -4.08 -8.33
N ASP A 108 -1.46 -4.92 -7.88
CA ASP A 108 -1.74 -5.96 -6.90
C ASP A 108 -2.11 -5.36 -5.55
N ILE A 109 -1.44 -4.28 -5.12
CA ILE A 109 -1.76 -3.59 -3.86
C ILE A 109 -3.14 -2.91 -3.95
N ILE A 110 -3.50 -2.32 -5.09
CA ILE A 110 -4.86 -1.79 -5.32
C ILE A 110 -5.88 -2.91 -5.17
N ASN A 111 -5.63 -4.08 -5.78
CA ASN A 111 -6.50 -5.24 -5.62
C ASN A 111 -6.53 -5.74 -4.17
N LEU A 112 -5.41 -5.69 -3.45
CA LEU A 112 -5.36 -6.05 -2.02
C LEU A 112 -6.27 -5.15 -1.20
N VAL A 113 -6.24 -3.82 -1.41
CA VAL A 113 -7.14 -2.87 -0.73
C VAL A 113 -8.62 -3.19 -1.03
N HIS A 114 -8.96 -3.58 -2.24
CA HIS A 114 -10.32 -3.98 -2.61
C HIS A 114 -10.77 -5.34 -2.02
N ASN A 115 -9.88 -6.10 -1.43
CA ASN A 115 -10.15 -7.44 -0.91
C ASN A 115 -9.78 -7.59 0.59
N LEU A 116 -9.74 -6.49 1.33
CA LEU A 116 -9.45 -6.55 2.77
C LEU A 116 -10.51 -7.34 3.53
N ASP A 117 -11.73 -7.37 3.05
CA ASP A 117 -12.83 -8.20 3.57
C ASP A 117 -12.60 -9.72 3.43
N CYS A 118 -11.61 -10.14 2.64
CA CYS A 118 -11.17 -11.53 2.55
C CYS A 118 -10.20 -11.94 3.65
N TYR A 119 -9.80 -11.02 4.53
CA TYR A 119 -8.84 -11.26 5.60
C TYR A 119 -9.49 -11.06 6.96
N ASP A 120 -9.10 -11.92 7.91
CA ASP A 120 -9.47 -11.80 9.30
C ASP A 120 -8.20 -11.52 10.12
N LEU A 121 -8.15 -10.35 10.77
CA LEU A 121 -7.07 -9.95 11.66
C LEU A 121 -7.50 -10.16 13.11
N HIS A 122 -6.67 -10.87 13.90
CA HIS A 122 -6.78 -11.00 15.34
C HIS A 122 -5.72 -10.10 16.00
N PRO A 123 -6.08 -8.88 16.42
CA PRO A 123 -5.13 -7.92 16.94
C PRO A 123 -4.42 -8.43 18.22
N GLY A 124 -3.11 -8.16 18.30
CA GLY A 124 -2.33 -8.50 19.49
C GLY A 124 -1.96 -9.98 19.64
N VAL A 125 -2.36 -10.85 18.70
CA VAL A 125 -1.96 -12.26 18.67
C VAL A 125 -0.64 -12.38 17.94
N SER A 126 0.43 -12.74 18.66
CA SER A 126 1.80 -12.71 18.14
C SER A 126 2.54 -14.05 18.20
N ASP A 127 1.92 -15.09 18.75
CA ASP A 127 2.53 -16.39 18.91
C ASP A 127 1.49 -17.54 18.91
N ASP A 128 1.99 -18.76 18.73
CA ASP A 128 1.16 -19.96 18.62
C ASP A 128 0.42 -20.29 19.93
N GLU A 129 1.01 -20.00 21.12
CA GLU A 129 0.33 -20.27 22.39
C GLU A 129 -0.89 -19.37 22.57
N THR A 130 -0.73 -18.06 22.32
CA THR A 130 -1.81 -17.07 22.39
C THR A 130 -2.91 -17.41 21.40
N LEU A 131 -2.54 -17.80 20.16
CA LEU A 131 -3.49 -18.23 19.14
C LEU A 131 -4.28 -19.46 19.59
N GLY A 132 -3.59 -20.48 20.12
CA GLY A 132 -4.23 -21.69 20.61
C GLY A 132 -5.19 -21.43 21.77
N ARG A 133 -4.86 -20.50 22.69
CA ARG A 133 -5.76 -20.08 23.76
C ARG A 133 -7.02 -19.42 23.23
N ILE A 134 -6.90 -18.45 22.34
CA ILE A 134 -8.06 -17.76 21.75
C ILE A 134 -8.97 -18.76 21.06
N TYR A 135 -8.44 -19.70 20.31
CA TYR A 135 -9.25 -20.68 19.59
C TYR A 135 -9.97 -21.66 20.52
N VAL A 136 -9.37 -22.04 21.66
CA VAL A 136 -9.97 -22.97 22.60
C VAL A 136 -10.85 -22.26 23.63
N GLU A 137 -10.33 -21.16 24.24
CA GLU A 137 -10.97 -20.53 25.40
C GLU A 137 -12.00 -19.46 25.01
N ASP A 138 -11.72 -18.66 23.91
CA ASP A 138 -12.58 -17.54 23.52
C ASP A 138 -13.53 -17.92 22.38
N MET A 139 -13.03 -18.63 21.36
CA MET A 139 -13.81 -19.01 20.18
C MET A 139 -14.46 -20.40 20.32
N GLU A 140 -14.11 -21.17 21.37
CA GLU A 140 -14.66 -22.49 21.64
C GLU A 140 -14.60 -23.46 20.43
N LEU A 141 -13.55 -23.34 19.58
CA LEU A 141 -13.40 -24.19 18.40
C LEU A 141 -13.08 -25.65 18.74
N LEU A 142 -12.59 -25.87 19.93
CA LEU A 142 -12.35 -27.21 20.48
C LEU A 142 -12.92 -27.32 21.91
N ASP A 143 -13.82 -28.26 22.12
CA ASP A 143 -14.38 -28.55 23.47
C ASP A 143 -13.35 -29.32 24.30
N VAL A 144 -12.68 -28.60 25.22
CA VAL A 144 -11.71 -29.14 26.14
C VAL A 144 -12.28 -29.08 27.56
N PRO A 145 -12.47 -30.20 28.25
CA PRO A 145 -12.98 -30.19 29.61
C PRO A 145 -12.11 -29.37 30.58
N ASP A 146 -12.72 -28.60 31.50
CA ASP A 146 -12.04 -27.71 32.45
C ASP A 146 -10.90 -28.38 33.22
N ASN A 147 -11.07 -29.66 33.57
CA ASN A 147 -10.06 -30.42 34.30
C ASN A 147 -8.87 -30.87 33.42
N VAL A 148 -8.96 -30.69 32.10
CA VAL A 148 -7.90 -30.99 31.11
C VAL A 148 -7.18 -29.73 30.67
N LEU A 149 -7.85 -28.56 30.64
CA LEU A 149 -7.29 -27.29 30.23
C LEU A 149 -5.88 -26.97 30.78
N PRO A 150 -5.61 -27.23 32.12
CA PRO A 150 -4.29 -26.95 32.66
C PRO A 150 -3.15 -27.82 32.08
N TYR A 151 -3.48 -28.87 31.37
CA TYR A 151 -2.54 -29.82 30.75
C TYR A 151 -2.58 -29.76 29.23
N PHE A 152 -3.42 -28.89 28.66
CA PHE A 152 -3.57 -28.76 27.21
C PHE A 152 -2.39 -27.99 26.61
N ASP A 153 -1.84 -28.50 25.53
CA ASP A 153 -0.74 -27.88 24.81
C ASP A 153 -1.28 -26.86 23.79
N PHE A 154 -1.53 -25.64 24.25
CA PHE A 154 -2.05 -24.54 23.43
C PHE A 154 -1.09 -24.14 22.32
N GLU A 155 0.24 -24.18 22.56
CA GLU A 155 1.24 -23.84 21.56
C GLU A 155 1.21 -24.84 20.38
N ALA A 156 1.15 -26.14 20.68
CA ALA A 156 1.06 -27.15 19.64
C ALA A 156 -0.24 -27.02 18.83
N TYR A 157 -1.35 -26.79 19.50
CA TYR A 157 -2.66 -26.60 18.86
C TYR A 157 -2.68 -25.34 17.98
N GLY A 158 -2.25 -24.19 18.50
CA GLY A 158 -2.21 -22.93 17.73
C GLY A 158 -1.30 -23.01 16.52
N ARG A 159 -0.11 -23.66 16.67
CA ARG A 159 0.79 -23.89 15.54
C ARG A 159 0.13 -24.74 14.44
N ASP A 160 -0.57 -25.81 14.82
CA ASP A 160 -1.24 -26.67 13.84
C ASP A 160 -2.37 -25.92 13.14
N MET A 161 -3.14 -25.08 13.87
CA MET A 161 -4.17 -24.23 13.29
C MET A 161 -3.56 -23.21 12.32
N ARG A 162 -2.53 -22.47 12.72
CA ARG A 162 -1.84 -21.52 11.86
C ARG A 162 -1.36 -22.15 10.55
N ILE A 163 -0.77 -23.34 10.63
CA ILE A 163 -0.28 -24.07 9.44
C ILE A 163 -1.46 -24.47 8.54
N ASN A 164 -2.55 -24.97 9.10
CA ASN A 164 -3.71 -25.43 8.36
C ASN A 164 -4.46 -24.27 7.65
N GLU A 165 -4.50 -23.10 8.28
CA GLU A 165 -5.16 -21.90 7.76
C GLU A 165 -4.25 -21.06 6.84
N GLY A 166 -2.94 -21.36 6.79
CA GLY A 166 -1.96 -20.53 6.11
C GLY A 166 -1.84 -19.13 6.73
N GLY A 167 -2.06 -19.05 8.05
CA GLY A 167 -2.02 -17.81 8.81
C GLY A 167 -0.60 -17.26 8.99
N HIS A 168 -0.52 -15.97 9.30
CA HIS A 168 0.72 -15.22 9.44
C HIS A 168 0.68 -14.29 10.66
N PHE A 169 1.75 -14.29 11.46
CA PHE A 169 1.95 -13.31 12.50
C PHE A 169 2.58 -12.04 11.93
N ALA A 170 1.82 -10.95 11.93
CA ALA A 170 2.27 -9.61 11.58
C ALA A 170 2.47 -8.75 12.85
N PRO A 171 3.15 -7.61 12.79
CA PRO A 171 3.29 -6.69 13.92
C PRO A 171 1.96 -6.24 14.54
N THR A 172 0.91 -6.13 13.73
CA THR A 172 -0.44 -5.72 14.15
C THR A 172 -1.26 -6.86 14.73
N GLY A 173 -0.93 -8.13 14.44
CA GLY A 173 -1.66 -9.30 14.93
C GLY A 173 -1.52 -10.54 14.06
N TYR A 174 -2.37 -11.51 14.28
CA TYR A 174 -2.44 -12.75 13.49
C TYR A 174 -3.43 -12.59 12.34
N LEU A 175 -2.96 -12.77 11.11
CA LEU A 175 -3.74 -12.63 9.89
C LEU A 175 -4.05 -13.99 9.27
N THR A 176 -5.33 -14.23 8.95
CA THR A 176 -5.80 -15.35 8.13
C THR A 176 -6.54 -14.83 6.91
N ARG A 177 -6.71 -15.69 5.89
CA ARG A 177 -7.55 -15.40 4.74
C ARG A 177 -8.75 -16.33 4.71
N SER A 178 -9.97 -15.77 4.81
CA SER A 178 -11.23 -16.50 4.87
C SER A 178 -12.06 -16.42 3.58
N GLY A 179 -11.72 -15.48 2.68
CA GLY A 179 -12.48 -15.21 1.47
C GLY A 179 -11.76 -15.52 0.16
N ASP A 180 -12.51 -15.45 -0.95
CA ASP A 180 -11.99 -15.58 -2.30
C ASP A 180 -11.52 -14.22 -2.81
N PHE A 181 -10.22 -14.08 -3.01
CA PHE A 181 -9.61 -12.87 -3.58
C PHE A 181 -10.06 -12.67 -5.04
N LYS A 182 -10.50 -11.47 -5.38
CA LYS A 182 -10.99 -11.10 -6.72
C LYS A 182 -10.17 -9.97 -7.29
N GLU A 183 -9.55 -10.18 -8.43
CA GLU A 183 -8.95 -9.09 -9.19
C GLU A 183 -10.06 -8.22 -9.79
N VAL A 184 -10.17 -6.97 -9.33
CA VAL A 184 -11.15 -5.97 -9.81
C VAL A 184 -10.47 -4.82 -10.55
N TYR A 185 -9.18 -4.63 -10.32
CA TYR A 185 -8.35 -3.62 -10.97
C TYR A 185 -7.33 -4.30 -11.91
N HIS A 186 -7.32 -3.90 -13.19
CA HIS A 186 -6.49 -4.50 -14.23
C HIS A 186 -5.50 -3.50 -14.86
N GLY A 187 -5.37 -2.30 -14.30
CA GLY A 187 -4.41 -1.27 -14.70
C GLY A 187 -5.03 0.09 -15.01
N ILE A 188 -4.24 1.00 -15.56
CA ILE A 188 -4.50 2.45 -15.68
C ILE A 188 -5.89 2.79 -16.30
N LYS A 189 -6.45 1.91 -17.15
CA LYS A 189 -7.76 2.17 -17.77
C LYS A 189 -8.91 2.15 -16.77
N ASP A 190 -8.74 1.42 -15.67
CA ASP A 190 -9.74 1.26 -14.63
C ASP A 190 -9.71 2.41 -13.61
N ILE A 191 -8.67 3.27 -13.66
CA ILE A 191 -8.58 4.43 -12.79
C ILE A 191 -9.71 5.42 -13.10
N PRO A 192 -10.52 5.82 -12.11
CA PRO A 192 -11.51 6.89 -12.23
C PRO A 192 -10.89 8.18 -12.78
N ALA A 193 -11.63 8.92 -13.60
CA ALA A 193 -11.12 10.13 -14.24
C ALA A 193 -10.64 11.19 -13.22
N GLU A 194 -11.32 11.27 -12.08
CA GLU A 194 -11.02 12.17 -10.97
C GLU A 194 -9.70 11.83 -10.23
N HIS A 195 -9.21 10.58 -10.32
CA HIS A 195 -7.96 10.15 -9.71
C HIS A 195 -6.76 10.27 -10.68
N ARG A 196 -7.00 10.61 -11.95
CA ARG A 196 -5.94 10.82 -12.94
C ARG A 196 -5.39 12.23 -12.81
N ILE A 197 -4.14 12.32 -12.45
CA ILE A 197 -3.47 13.59 -12.10
C ILE A 197 -2.30 13.93 -13.03
N PHE A 198 -1.77 12.94 -13.76
CA PHE A 198 -0.58 13.17 -14.55
C PHE A 198 -0.88 14.03 -15.79
N ALA A 199 -0.23 15.18 -15.86
CA ALA A 199 -0.19 16.02 -17.03
C ALA A 199 1.08 16.87 -17.02
N TYR A 200 1.73 17.01 -18.17
CA TYR A 200 2.85 17.93 -18.30
C TYR A 200 2.43 19.38 -18.07
N PRO A 201 3.35 20.23 -17.56
CA PRO A 201 3.10 21.64 -17.39
C PRO A 201 2.67 22.30 -18.71
N LYS A 202 1.59 23.08 -18.67
CA LYS A 202 1.20 23.92 -19.81
C LYS A 202 2.13 25.13 -19.88
N TRP A 203 3.00 25.18 -20.86
CA TRP A 203 3.79 26.36 -21.14
C TRP A 203 2.92 27.38 -21.86
N ASN A 204 2.68 28.54 -21.25
CA ASN A 204 2.03 29.64 -21.94
C ASN A 204 2.94 30.07 -23.09
N CYS A 205 2.55 29.78 -24.34
CA CYS A 205 3.18 30.23 -25.57
C CYS A 205 3.09 31.75 -25.77
N LEU A 206 3.18 32.57 -24.72
CA LEU A 206 3.10 34.04 -24.80
C LEU A 206 4.45 34.72 -25.10
N TYR A 207 5.55 33.95 -25.22
CA TYR A 207 6.88 34.53 -25.43
C TYR A 207 7.48 34.36 -26.86
N TRP A 208 6.76 33.77 -27.82
CA TRP A 208 7.25 33.64 -29.18
C TRP A 208 6.56 34.59 -30.19
N ARG A 209 6.21 35.79 -29.76
CA ARG A 209 5.81 36.89 -30.66
C ARG A 209 6.55 38.17 -30.33
N ILE A 210 7.86 38.18 -30.44
CA ILE A 210 8.67 39.39 -30.66
C ILE A 210 10.02 38.91 -31.24
N THR A 211 10.13 38.85 -32.53
CA THR A 211 11.14 39.49 -33.42
C THR A 211 10.84 39.12 -34.83
#